data_a9d2c4d35a545f68452251a325c1c2fb
#
_entry.id   a9d2c4d35a545f68452251a325c1c2fb
#
_cell.length_a   1.000
_cell.length_b   1.000
_cell.length_c   1.000
_cell.angle_alpha   90.00
_cell.angle_beta   90.00
_cell.angle_gamma   90.00
#
_symmetry.space_group_name_H-M   'P 1'
#
loop_
_entity.id
_entity.type
_entity.pdbx_description
1 polymer ?
#
loop_
_entity_poly.entity_id
_entity_poly.type
_entity_poly.pdbx_seq_one_letter_code
_entity_poly.pdbx_strand_id
1 'polypeptide(L)'
;MSIFTINLSTYHQELNVSSKDKLEYGEIYTPFTQINKMFDLFEPDVFEDSSKTWLDVGSGLGYFMIILFDRLNNGLSTKIPDENERKTHIIENMLYMIEIKENNVMALREMFGKNANIFNINFCEYEYEDASMPYTFDYIIGNPPYNSGGIKKVPTNKNLKKTQEGHTIWRIFIIKIIKILENDTGQLCIIIPSIWLKQDKEHIHNLLTRYKIEKLHALSSNETNALFKGNAQTPTCYFLMTKKETDNKIVLFDKNKKKYEIFEHTIGRPIPVFGVSIINKLQRWVKAVGCLNVKKTNMPSVNSCFTENINIKEYPYCNIKTCVLEKLQPVLLMNYSNIPQKYYGVKKIVLAHKMYGFPYFDKHGTYGISNRDNYVIINKSDKEFMQLQAFLSTKFVLYLFESARYHMKYLEKYAFEFIPDITNIDGFPVTDDISDDSVANFFELSDSDKIHIQELHKKNYKKFM
;
A
#
# COMPACT_ATOMS: atom_id res chain seq x y z
N MET A 1 5.50 23.16 -27.55
CA MET A 1 6.79 23.70 -27.01
C MET A 1 7.82 22.58 -27.05
N SER A 2 8.97 22.82 -27.72
CA SER A 2 9.99 21.78 -27.87
C SER A 2 10.76 21.54 -26.56
N ILE A 3 11.10 20.28 -26.27
CA ILE A 3 11.93 19.87 -25.10
C ILE A 3 13.30 20.56 -25.12
N PHE A 4 13.84 20.92 -26.30
CA PHE A 4 15.11 21.62 -26.41
C PHE A 4 15.10 23.03 -25.80
N THR A 5 13.92 23.63 -25.62
CA THR A 5 13.73 25.01 -25.12
C THR A 5 12.99 25.06 -23.77
N ILE A 6 12.64 23.90 -23.19
CA ILE A 6 11.97 23.87 -21.91
C ILE A 6 12.92 24.32 -20.79
N ASN A 7 12.48 25.32 -20.02
CA ASN A 7 13.11 25.71 -18.78
C ASN A 7 12.22 25.18 -17.62
N LEU A 8 12.68 24.15 -16.91
CA LEU A 8 11.92 23.51 -15.83
C LEU A 8 11.52 24.45 -14.70
N SER A 9 12.33 25.50 -14.44
CA SER A 9 12.03 26.47 -13.38
C SER A 9 10.82 27.37 -13.71
N THR A 10 10.50 27.54 -14.98
CA THR A 10 9.38 28.35 -15.47
C THR A 10 8.28 27.55 -16.14
N TYR A 11 8.47 26.24 -16.30
CA TYR A 11 7.49 25.36 -16.95
C TYR A 11 6.25 25.18 -16.07
N HIS A 12 5.10 25.57 -16.60
CA HIS A 12 3.82 25.39 -15.92
C HIS A 12 3.28 23.99 -16.16
N GLN A 13 3.37 23.11 -15.14
CA GLN A 13 2.85 21.76 -15.20
C GLN A 13 1.31 21.76 -15.07
N GLU A 14 0.59 21.30 -16.10
CA GLU A 14 -0.85 21.08 -16.02
C GLU A 14 -1.13 19.78 -15.24
N LEU A 15 -1.81 19.90 -14.11
CA LEU A 15 -2.15 18.75 -13.26
C LEU A 15 -3.65 18.43 -13.23
N ASN A 16 -4.44 19.23 -13.95
CA ASN A 16 -5.88 19.01 -14.03
C ASN A 16 -6.18 17.96 -15.12
N VAL A 17 -6.97 16.99 -14.76
CA VAL A 17 -7.42 15.94 -15.68
C VAL A 17 -8.93 16.02 -15.79
N SER A 18 -9.47 15.93 -17.01
CA SER A 18 -10.92 15.92 -17.21
C SER A 18 -11.56 14.71 -16.53
N SER A 19 -12.78 14.89 -16.01
CA SER A 19 -13.51 13.78 -15.39
C SER A 19 -13.72 12.60 -16.36
N LYS A 20 -13.83 12.88 -17.67
CA LYS A 20 -13.95 11.88 -18.72
C LYS A 20 -12.68 11.07 -18.85
N ASP A 21 -11.53 11.70 -18.99
CA ASP A 21 -10.22 11.04 -19.16
C ASP A 21 -9.86 10.22 -17.92
N LYS A 22 -10.16 10.76 -16.73
CA LYS A 22 -9.97 10.02 -15.47
C LYS A 22 -10.82 8.76 -15.39
N LEU A 23 -12.06 8.80 -15.87
CA LEU A 23 -12.96 7.65 -15.87
C LEU A 23 -12.57 6.63 -16.94
N GLU A 24 -12.28 7.08 -18.15
CA GLU A 24 -12.04 6.23 -19.30
C GLU A 24 -10.64 5.60 -19.25
N TYR A 25 -9.61 6.41 -19.01
CA TYR A 25 -8.20 6.00 -19.07
C TYR A 25 -7.53 5.84 -17.69
N GLY A 26 -8.17 6.29 -16.61
CA GLY A 26 -7.55 6.31 -15.28
C GLY A 26 -6.43 7.34 -15.15
N GLU A 27 -6.41 8.36 -16.01
CA GLU A 27 -5.34 9.33 -16.12
C GLU A 27 -5.20 10.19 -14.85
N ILE A 28 -4.01 10.25 -14.30
CA ILE A 28 -3.63 11.10 -13.15
C ILE A 28 -2.18 11.53 -13.32
N TYR A 29 -1.94 12.84 -13.42
CA TYR A 29 -0.59 13.37 -13.60
C TYR A 29 0.18 13.45 -12.28
N THR A 30 1.46 13.07 -12.35
CA THR A 30 2.38 13.12 -11.22
C THR A 30 3.09 14.47 -11.17
N PRO A 31 3.07 15.20 -10.04
CA PRO A 31 3.80 16.45 -9.92
C PRO A 31 5.32 16.28 -10.08
N PHE A 32 6.00 17.25 -10.68
CA PHE A 32 7.46 17.25 -10.85
C PHE A 32 8.22 17.04 -9.55
N THR A 33 7.72 17.61 -8.43
CA THR A 33 8.30 17.43 -7.11
C THR A 33 8.29 15.95 -6.68
N GLN A 34 7.27 15.19 -7.06
CA GLN A 34 7.19 13.76 -6.77
C GLN A 34 8.05 12.94 -7.74
N ILE A 35 8.06 13.31 -9.03
CA ILE A 35 8.91 12.65 -10.03
C ILE A 35 10.38 12.78 -9.63
N ASN A 36 10.82 13.96 -9.20
CA ASN A 36 12.18 14.14 -8.69
C ASN A 36 12.50 13.25 -7.51
N LYS A 37 11.60 13.12 -6.52
CA LYS A 37 11.78 12.19 -5.40
C LYS A 37 11.89 10.73 -5.85
N MET A 38 11.21 10.35 -6.92
CA MET A 38 11.32 9.01 -7.50
C MET A 38 12.67 8.81 -8.18
N PHE A 39 13.14 9.77 -8.95
CA PHE A 39 14.47 9.70 -9.56
C PHE A 39 15.61 9.79 -8.54
N ASP A 40 15.40 10.45 -7.40
CA ASP A 40 16.37 10.48 -6.28
C ASP A 40 16.52 9.11 -5.56
N LEU A 41 15.72 8.11 -5.93
CA LEU A 41 15.92 6.73 -5.47
C LEU A 41 17.07 6.03 -6.20
N PHE A 42 17.35 6.42 -7.45
CA PHE A 42 18.46 5.88 -8.24
C PHE A 42 19.81 6.38 -7.71
N GLU A 43 20.84 5.64 -8.00
CA GLU A 43 22.20 6.15 -7.84
C GLU A 43 22.52 7.15 -8.98
N PRO A 44 23.28 8.22 -8.72
CA PRO A 44 23.50 9.29 -9.69
C PRO A 44 24.14 8.85 -11.02
N ASP A 45 25.00 7.85 -11.00
CA ASP A 45 25.75 7.32 -12.14
C ASP A 45 24.86 6.69 -13.23
N VAL A 46 23.63 6.29 -12.90
CA VAL A 46 22.69 5.75 -13.90
C VAL A 46 22.32 6.77 -14.99
N PHE A 47 22.43 8.08 -14.69
CA PHE A 47 22.17 9.15 -15.64
C PHE A 47 23.39 9.52 -16.52
N GLU A 48 24.52 8.87 -16.27
CA GLU A 48 25.78 9.10 -17.00
C GLU A 48 26.06 8.04 -18.07
N ASP A 49 25.23 6.99 -18.18
CA ASP A 49 25.43 5.92 -19.16
C ASP A 49 24.57 6.12 -20.39
N SER A 50 25.21 6.52 -21.51
CA SER A 50 24.56 6.81 -22.79
C SER A 50 24.05 5.58 -23.54
N SER A 51 24.39 4.36 -23.09
CA SER A 51 23.95 3.11 -23.73
C SER A 51 22.60 2.61 -23.22
N LYS A 52 22.06 3.22 -22.18
CA LYS A 52 20.90 2.74 -21.43
C LYS A 52 19.57 3.21 -22.00
N THR A 53 18.60 2.33 -21.99
CA THR A 53 17.23 2.58 -22.48
C THR A 53 16.26 2.77 -21.33
N TRP A 54 15.36 3.75 -21.47
CA TRP A 54 14.37 4.15 -20.49
C TRP A 54 12.96 4.12 -21.07
N LEU A 55 12.04 3.43 -20.44
CA LEU A 55 10.66 3.30 -20.88
C LEU A 55 9.68 3.88 -19.86
N ASP A 56 8.72 4.69 -20.34
CA ASP A 56 7.50 5.03 -19.61
C ASP A 56 6.30 4.37 -20.30
N VAL A 57 5.60 3.51 -19.57
CA VAL A 57 4.50 2.66 -20.10
C VAL A 57 3.12 3.32 -20.07
N GLY A 58 3.04 4.58 -19.70
CA GLY A 58 1.81 5.37 -19.64
C GLY A 58 2.17 6.84 -19.53
N SER A 59 2.82 7.33 -20.59
CA SER A 59 3.58 8.59 -20.55
C SER A 59 2.72 9.84 -20.35
N GLY A 60 1.40 9.78 -20.64
CA GLY A 60 0.53 10.94 -20.52
C GLY A 60 1.07 12.13 -21.30
N LEU A 61 1.28 13.25 -20.62
CA LEU A 61 1.91 14.44 -21.20
C LEU A 61 3.45 14.46 -21.11
N GLY A 62 4.08 13.31 -20.80
CA GLY A 62 5.54 13.14 -20.81
C GLY A 62 6.27 13.69 -19.58
N TYR A 63 5.61 13.92 -18.47
CA TYR A 63 6.21 14.58 -17.31
C TYR A 63 7.39 13.83 -16.70
N PHE A 64 7.35 12.50 -16.68
CA PHE A 64 8.50 11.69 -16.27
C PHE A 64 9.66 11.88 -17.27
N MET A 65 9.38 11.88 -18.57
CA MET A 65 10.38 12.00 -19.62
C MET A 65 11.01 13.39 -19.68
N ILE A 66 10.26 14.45 -19.35
CA ILE A 66 10.80 15.82 -19.25
C ILE A 66 11.87 15.90 -18.16
N ILE A 67 11.59 15.39 -16.97
CA ILE A 67 12.54 15.40 -15.85
C ILE A 67 13.72 14.46 -16.13
N LEU A 68 13.45 13.28 -16.71
CA LEU A 68 14.50 12.34 -17.09
C LEU A 68 15.44 12.93 -18.15
N PHE A 69 14.88 13.59 -19.18
CA PHE A 69 15.67 14.26 -20.20
C PHE A 69 16.66 15.28 -19.61
N ASP A 70 16.19 16.10 -18.66
CA ASP A 70 17.04 17.07 -17.97
C ASP A 70 18.18 16.38 -17.20
N ARG A 71 17.87 15.31 -16.45
CA ARG A 71 18.88 14.56 -15.69
C ARG A 71 19.91 13.90 -16.62
N LEU A 72 19.47 13.26 -17.71
CA LEU A 72 20.36 12.66 -18.70
C LEU A 72 21.20 13.70 -19.43
N ASN A 73 20.60 14.83 -19.81
CA ASN A 73 21.32 15.92 -20.48
C ASN A 73 22.45 16.48 -19.61
N ASN A 74 22.23 16.59 -18.31
CA ASN A 74 23.23 17.00 -17.35
C ASN A 74 24.30 15.90 -17.13
N GLY A 75 23.85 14.65 -16.88
CA GLY A 75 24.74 13.52 -16.59
C GLY A 75 25.66 13.15 -17.75
N LEU A 76 25.18 13.26 -18.99
CA LEU A 76 25.95 12.91 -20.19
C LEU A 76 26.84 14.04 -20.74
N SER A 77 26.84 15.22 -20.10
CA SER A 77 27.56 16.39 -20.58
C SER A 77 29.06 16.18 -20.79
N THR A 78 29.68 15.32 -20.01
CA THR A 78 31.10 14.96 -20.14
C THR A 78 31.32 13.94 -21.25
N LYS A 79 30.43 12.97 -21.45
CA LYS A 79 30.56 11.89 -22.44
C LYS A 79 30.19 12.33 -23.85
N ILE A 80 29.19 13.21 -23.97
CA ILE A 80 28.73 13.79 -25.21
C ILE A 80 28.74 15.33 -25.03
N PRO A 81 29.88 15.99 -25.25
CA PRO A 81 30.04 17.42 -24.98
C PRO A 81 29.15 18.31 -25.83
N ASP A 82 28.95 17.97 -27.13
CA ASP A 82 28.05 18.73 -27.98
C ASP A 82 26.60 18.60 -27.50
N GLU A 83 26.01 19.74 -27.19
CA GLU A 83 24.67 19.79 -26.60
C GLU A 83 23.58 19.29 -27.54
N ASN A 84 23.69 19.59 -28.83
CA ASN A 84 22.68 19.17 -29.81
C ASN A 84 22.79 17.69 -30.13
N GLU A 85 24.02 17.16 -30.27
CA GLU A 85 24.26 15.73 -30.41
C GLU A 85 23.74 14.96 -29.18
N ARG A 86 24.05 15.43 -27.97
CA ARG A 86 23.60 14.83 -26.70
C ARG A 86 22.08 14.81 -26.60
N LYS A 87 21.41 15.92 -26.84
CA LYS A 87 19.93 16.01 -26.82
C LYS A 87 19.30 15.09 -27.86
N THR A 88 19.83 15.05 -29.08
CA THR A 88 19.36 14.14 -30.14
C THR A 88 19.56 12.67 -29.72
N HIS A 89 20.75 12.34 -29.21
CA HIS A 89 21.04 10.98 -28.73
C HIS A 89 20.07 10.52 -27.65
N ILE A 90 19.80 11.37 -26.64
CA ILE A 90 18.86 11.06 -25.56
C ILE A 90 17.46 10.76 -26.13
N ILE A 91 16.96 11.60 -27.02
CA ILE A 91 15.60 11.47 -27.56
C ILE A 91 15.46 10.25 -28.46
N GLU A 92 16.42 10.01 -29.33
CA GLU A 92 16.29 9.00 -30.38
C GLU A 92 16.79 7.61 -29.96
N ASN A 93 17.69 7.53 -28.97
CA ASN A 93 18.29 6.25 -28.57
C ASN A 93 17.99 5.82 -27.13
N MET A 94 17.63 6.75 -26.24
CA MET A 94 17.49 6.41 -24.82
C MET A 94 16.04 6.44 -24.34
N LEU A 95 15.21 7.39 -24.81
CA LEU A 95 13.84 7.58 -24.33
C LEU A 95 12.81 6.84 -25.18
N TYR A 96 11.95 6.06 -24.52
CA TYR A 96 10.84 5.32 -25.13
C TYR A 96 9.55 5.61 -24.37
N MET A 97 8.47 5.89 -25.09
CA MET A 97 7.20 6.34 -24.55
C MET A 97 6.04 5.55 -25.13
N ILE A 98 5.21 4.97 -24.27
CA ILE A 98 3.95 4.33 -24.65
C ILE A 98 2.79 5.15 -24.12
N GLU A 99 1.86 5.51 -25.02
CA GLU A 99 0.67 6.27 -24.67
C GLU A 99 -0.52 5.83 -25.53
N ILE A 100 -1.69 5.62 -24.89
CA ILE A 100 -2.89 5.15 -25.58
C ILE A 100 -3.70 6.29 -26.22
N LYS A 101 -3.67 7.49 -25.62
CA LYS A 101 -4.45 8.65 -26.07
C LYS A 101 -3.72 9.36 -27.22
N GLU A 102 -4.36 9.39 -28.38
CA GLU A 102 -3.80 10.06 -29.57
C GLU A 102 -3.45 11.54 -29.31
N ASN A 103 -4.30 12.28 -28.61
CA ASN A 103 -4.03 13.68 -28.27
C ASN A 103 -2.76 13.85 -27.43
N ASN A 104 -2.49 12.94 -26.48
CA ASN A 104 -1.27 12.95 -25.69
C ASN A 104 -0.06 12.57 -26.57
N VAL A 105 -0.21 11.60 -27.49
CA VAL A 105 0.83 11.24 -28.46
C VAL A 105 1.19 12.42 -29.35
N MET A 106 0.20 13.19 -29.84
CA MET A 106 0.44 14.40 -30.58
C MET A 106 1.23 15.45 -29.79
N ALA A 107 0.84 15.65 -28.50
CA ALA A 107 1.56 16.57 -27.61
C ALA A 107 3.01 16.09 -27.34
N LEU A 108 3.22 14.80 -27.17
CA LEU A 108 4.55 14.20 -26.99
C LEU A 108 5.42 14.41 -28.27
N ARG A 109 4.86 14.19 -29.46
CA ARG A 109 5.58 14.42 -30.73
C ARG A 109 5.89 15.89 -30.98
N GLU A 110 4.99 16.80 -30.60
CA GLU A 110 5.28 18.24 -30.64
C GLU A 110 6.46 18.60 -29.72
N MET A 111 6.50 17.97 -28.53
CA MET A 111 7.50 18.26 -27.51
C MET A 111 8.85 17.62 -27.82
N PHE A 112 8.89 16.30 -28.04
CA PHE A 112 10.13 15.53 -28.22
C PHE A 112 10.58 15.39 -29.67
N GLY A 113 9.75 15.80 -30.62
CA GLY A 113 10.06 15.72 -32.05
C GLY A 113 9.55 14.45 -32.72
N LYS A 114 9.59 14.48 -34.07
CA LYS A 114 9.04 13.38 -34.89
C LYS A 114 9.84 12.08 -34.81
N ASN A 115 11.14 12.18 -34.50
CA ASN A 115 12.04 11.03 -34.41
C ASN A 115 12.05 10.37 -33.02
N ALA A 116 11.36 10.95 -32.05
CA ALA A 116 11.26 10.35 -30.71
C ALA A 116 10.54 9.01 -30.76
N ASN A 117 10.96 8.05 -29.90
CA ASN A 117 10.37 6.72 -29.81
C ASN A 117 9.06 6.76 -29.02
N ILE A 118 7.99 7.17 -29.72
CA ILE A 118 6.64 7.33 -29.14
C ILE A 118 5.70 6.33 -29.83
N PHE A 119 5.07 5.46 -29.06
CA PHE A 119 4.20 4.39 -29.54
C PHE A 119 2.77 4.60 -29.06
N ASN A 120 1.83 4.74 -30.03
CA ASN A 120 0.41 4.86 -29.72
C ASN A 120 -0.22 3.48 -29.65
N ILE A 121 -0.08 2.83 -28.51
CA ILE A 121 -0.55 1.46 -28.29
C ILE A 121 -1.18 1.30 -26.90
N ASN A 122 -2.11 0.34 -26.79
CA ASN A 122 -2.61 -0.12 -25.49
C ASN A 122 -1.62 -1.09 -24.86
N PHE A 123 -0.85 -0.64 -23.87
CA PHE A 123 0.15 -1.48 -23.22
C PHE A 123 -0.45 -2.75 -22.58
N CYS A 124 -1.71 -2.72 -22.15
CA CYS A 124 -2.38 -3.91 -21.60
C CYS A 124 -2.58 -5.01 -22.66
N GLU A 125 -2.71 -4.66 -23.94
CA GLU A 125 -2.95 -5.57 -25.05
C GLU A 125 -1.70 -5.87 -25.89
N TYR A 126 -0.65 -5.08 -25.72
CA TYR A 126 0.59 -5.20 -26.49
C TYR A 126 1.29 -6.57 -26.27
N GLU A 127 1.66 -7.26 -27.38
CA GLU A 127 2.24 -8.61 -27.36
C GLU A 127 3.74 -8.67 -27.74
N TYR A 128 4.46 -7.56 -27.69
CA TYR A 128 5.93 -7.46 -27.94
C TYR A 128 6.39 -7.86 -29.34
N GLU A 129 5.59 -7.63 -30.38
CA GLU A 129 5.89 -8.01 -31.75
C GLU A 129 6.42 -6.84 -32.61
N ASP A 130 6.52 -5.62 -32.05
CA ASP A 130 6.99 -4.46 -32.78
C ASP A 130 8.52 -4.41 -32.82
N ALA A 131 9.10 -4.65 -33.99
CA ALA A 131 10.55 -4.65 -34.21
C ALA A 131 11.21 -3.28 -34.01
N SER A 132 10.43 -2.20 -33.91
CA SER A 132 10.94 -0.84 -33.66
C SER A 132 11.19 -0.55 -32.19
N MET A 133 10.75 -1.44 -31.28
CA MET A 133 10.92 -1.32 -29.83
C MET A 133 11.95 -2.32 -29.33
N PRO A 134 12.85 -1.94 -28.40
CA PRO A 134 13.74 -2.89 -27.73
C PRO A 134 12.96 -4.03 -27.09
N TYR A 135 13.50 -5.24 -27.15
CA TYR A 135 12.89 -6.41 -26.53
C TYR A 135 12.88 -6.31 -24.99
N THR A 136 13.92 -5.71 -24.42
CA THR A 136 14.05 -5.41 -22.99
C THR A 136 14.52 -3.98 -22.79
N PHE A 137 14.29 -3.44 -21.60
CA PHE A 137 14.68 -2.10 -21.18
C PHE A 137 15.52 -2.15 -19.92
N ASP A 138 16.55 -1.30 -19.85
CA ASP A 138 17.38 -1.17 -18.64
C ASP A 138 16.59 -0.51 -17.50
N TYR A 139 15.79 0.49 -17.81
CA TYR A 139 15.01 1.24 -16.81
C TYR A 139 13.56 1.40 -17.27
N ILE A 140 12.62 1.10 -16.37
CA ILE A 140 11.20 1.39 -16.59
C ILE A 140 10.71 2.27 -15.45
N ILE A 141 10.05 3.37 -15.82
CA ILE A 141 9.59 4.39 -14.88
C ILE A 141 8.12 4.73 -15.14
N GLY A 142 7.47 5.36 -14.18
CA GLY A 142 6.17 5.97 -14.43
C GLY A 142 5.15 5.83 -13.31
N ASN A 143 3.93 6.24 -13.66
CA ASN A 143 2.71 6.12 -12.86
C ASN A 143 1.62 5.51 -13.73
N PRO A 144 1.53 4.18 -13.86
CA PRO A 144 0.54 3.54 -14.72
C PRO A 144 -0.88 3.81 -14.22
N PRO A 145 -1.89 3.81 -15.09
CA PRO A 145 -3.26 3.99 -14.67
C PRO A 145 -3.70 2.87 -13.73
N TYR A 146 -4.39 3.24 -12.63
CA TYR A 146 -4.80 2.25 -11.62
C TYR A 146 -6.06 1.49 -12.02
N ASN A 147 -6.99 2.18 -12.68
CA ASN A 147 -8.26 1.63 -13.14
C ASN A 147 -8.59 2.18 -14.53
N SER A 148 -9.42 1.48 -15.28
CA SER A 148 -9.96 1.92 -16.56
C SER A 148 -11.44 1.59 -16.66
N GLY A 149 -12.16 2.26 -17.59
CA GLY A 149 -13.55 1.96 -17.92
C GLY A 149 -14.57 2.29 -16.83
N GLY A 150 -14.26 3.24 -15.92
CA GLY A 150 -15.18 3.71 -14.90
C GLY A 150 -14.72 3.56 -13.46
N ILE A 151 -15.53 4.07 -12.53
CA ILE A 151 -15.23 4.00 -11.07
C ILE A 151 -15.70 2.66 -10.52
N LYS A 152 -14.80 1.95 -9.86
CA LYS A 152 -15.14 0.74 -9.10
C LYS A 152 -15.88 1.13 -7.82
N LYS A 153 -17.22 1.05 -7.83
CA LYS A 153 -18.04 1.25 -6.64
C LYS A 153 -18.10 -0.02 -5.81
N VAL A 154 -17.56 0.05 -4.59
CA VAL A 154 -17.71 -1.03 -3.61
C VAL A 154 -19.14 -0.95 -3.03
N PRO A 155 -19.89 -2.06 -2.92
CA PRO A 155 -21.20 -2.06 -2.28
C PRO A 155 -21.12 -1.50 -0.87
N THR A 156 -21.97 -0.55 -0.55
CA THR A 156 -22.17 -0.04 0.81
C THR A 156 -23.46 -0.60 1.38
N ASN A 157 -23.65 -0.53 2.72
CA ASN A 157 -24.92 -0.95 3.36
C ASN A 157 -26.13 -0.16 2.87
N LYS A 158 -25.92 1.00 2.23
CA LYS A 158 -26.96 1.83 1.60
C LYS A 158 -27.20 1.50 0.13
N ASN A 159 -26.26 0.85 -0.54
CA ASN A 159 -26.32 0.55 -1.97
C ASN A 159 -25.82 -0.87 -2.23
N LEU A 160 -26.74 -1.83 -2.25
CA LEU A 160 -26.44 -3.26 -2.37
C LEU A 160 -26.07 -3.68 -3.80
N LYS A 161 -26.31 -2.82 -4.80
CA LYS A 161 -25.95 -3.12 -6.19
C LYS A 161 -24.47 -2.89 -6.43
N LYS A 162 -23.76 -3.95 -6.80
CA LYS A 162 -22.46 -3.90 -7.42
C LYS A 162 -22.61 -3.31 -8.82
N THR A 163 -22.41 -2.02 -8.99
CA THR A 163 -22.12 -1.48 -10.32
C THR A 163 -20.60 -1.55 -10.51
N GLN A 164 -20.15 -2.57 -11.18
CA GLN A 164 -18.75 -2.75 -11.51
C GLN A 164 -18.57 -2.30 -12.96
N GLU A 165 -18.34 -1.03 -13.16
CA GLU A 165 -18.04 -0.46 -14.48
C GLU A 165 -16.53 -0.38 -14.74
N GLY A 166 -15.70 -0.31 -13.71
CA GLY A 166 -14.26 -0.16 -13.86
C GLY A 166 -13.45 -1.42 -13.55
N HIS A 167 -12.35 -1.58 -14.26
CA HIS A 167 -11.39 -2.66 -14.08
C HIS A 167 -10.11 -2.14 -13.42
N THR A 168 -9.52 -2.90 -12.51
CA THR A 168 -8.21 -2.63 -11.95
C THR A 168 -7.14 -3.10 -12.93
N ILE A 169 -6.34 -2.20 -13.50
CA ILE A 169 -5.41 -2.51 -14.58
C ILE A 169 -3.93 -2.39 -14.20
N TRP A 170 -3.57 -1.62 -13.18
CA TRP A 170 -2.15 -1.45 -12.77
C TRP A 170 -1.41 -2.78 -12.58
N ARG A 171 -2.11 -3.84 -12.20
CA ARG A 171 -1.52 -5.18 -12.01
C ARG A 171 -1.07 -5.80 -13.32
N ILE A 172 -1.85 -5.59 -14.39
CA ILE A 172 -1.50 -6.04 -15.75
C ILE A 172 -0.23 -5.33 -16.19
N PHE A 173 -0.14 -4.02 -15.92
CA PHE A 173 1.08 -3.25 -16.18
C PHE A 173 2.29 -3.87 -15.48
N ILE A 174 2.21 -4.13 -14.18
CA ILE A 174 3.33 -4.72 -13.44
C ILE A 174 3.76 -6.08 -14.02
N ILE A 175 2.81 -6.98 -14.31
CA ILE A 175 3.12 -8.30 -14.88
C ILE A 175 3.84 -8.16 -16.22
N LYS A 176 3.41 -7.23 -17.07
CA LYS A 176 4.03 -7.00 -18.39
C LYS A 176 5.38 -6.28 -18.26
N ILE A 177 5.48 -5.27 -17.41
CA ILE A 177 6.74 -4.57 -17.12
C ILE A 177 7.84 -5.56 -16.72
N ILE A 178 7.56 -6.48 -15.81
CA ILE A 178 8.56 -7.46 -15.35
C ILE A 178 9.07 -8.35 -16.51
N LYS A 179 8.27 -8.59 -17.54
CA LYS A 179 8.71 -9.40 -18.70
C LYS A 179 9.73 -8.66 -19.57
N ILE A 180 9.53 -7.34 -19.76
CA ILE A 180 10.37 -6.50 -20.63
C ILE A 180 11.45 -5.73 -19.88
N LEU A 181 11.55 -5.87 -18.59
CA LEU A 181 12.66 -5.34 -17.82
C LEU A 181 13.87 -6.24 -17.96
N GLU A 182 15.07 -5.67 -18.18
CA GLU A 182 16.31 -6.41 -18.32
C GLU A 182 16.59 -7.32 -17.12
N ASN A 183 17.12 -8.51 -17.35
CA ASN A 183 17.41 -9.46 -16.27
C ASN A 183 18.65 -9.01 -15.49
N ASP A 184 18.64 -9.27 -14.20
CA ASP A 184 19.73 -9.04 -13.23
C ASP A 184 20.13 -7.58 -13.02
N THR A 185 20.00 -6.71 -14.00
CA THR A 185 20.42 -5.30 -13.96
C THR A 185 19.28 -4.32 -14.11
N GLY A 186 18.19 -4.71 -14.78
CA GLY A 186 17.06 -3.82 -15.07
C GLY A 186 16.39 -3.29 -13.80
N GLN A 187 16.07 -1.99 -13.80
CA GLN A 187 15.47 -1.32 -12.66
C GLN A 187 14.09 -0.75 -12.98
N LEU A 188 13.17 -0.95 -12.04
CA LEU A 188 11.81 -0.42 -12.08
C LEU A 188 11.63 0.65 -11.02
N CYS A 189 11.30 1.89 -11.43
CA CYS A 189 10.90 2.96 -10.51
C CYS A 189 9.47 3.41 -10.79
N ILE A 190 8.54 3.05 -9.93
CA ILE A 190 7.11 3.20 -10.21
C ILE A 190 6.33 3.62 -8.97
N ILE A 191 5.22 4.36 -9.18
CA ILE A 191 4.25 4.67 -8.12
C ILE A 191 2.93 3.93 -8.38
N ILE A 192 2.51 3.10 -7.43
CA ILE A 192 1.31 2.26 -7.52
C ILE A 192 0.57 2.16 -6.18
N PRO A 193 -0.69 1.65 -6.15
CA PRO A 193 -1.41 1.43 -4.90
C PRO A 193 -0.67 0.52 -3.92
N SER A 194 -0.57 0.90 -2.65
CA SER A 194 0.16 0.18 -1.58
C SER A 194 -0.42 -1.19 -1.23
N ILE A 195 -1.53 -1.59 -1.82
CA ILE A 195 -2.20 -2.87 -1.53
C ILE A 195 -1.31 -4.09 -1.79
N TRP A 196 -0.31 -3.97 -2.67
CA TRP A 196 0.62 -5.04 -2.98
C TRP A 196 1.67 -5.28 -1.85
N LEU A 197 1.80 -4.38 -0.89
CA LEU A 197 2.70 -4.57 0.26
C LEU A 197 2.27 -5.74 1.16
N LYS A 198 1.18 -6.39 0.86
CA LYS A 198 0.70 -7.63 1.48
C LYS A 198 0.25 -8.62 0.41
N GLN A 199 0.12 -9.88 0.78
CA GLN A 199 -0.40 -10.90 -0.12
C GLN A 199 -1.74 -10.50 -0.73
N ASP A 200 -1.88 -10.73 -2.01
CA ASP A 200 -3.06 -10.44 -2.82
C ASP A 200 -3.43 -11.66 -3.70
N LYS A 201 -4.64 -11.64 -4.23
CA LYS A 201 -5.18 -12.77 -5.02
C LYS A 201 -4.47 -12.95 -6.37
N GLU A 202 -3.96 -11.87 -6.94
CA GLU A 202 -3.26 -11.89 -8.23
C GLU A 202 -1.74 -12.08 -8.07
N HIS A 203 -1.28 -12.35 -6.85
CA HIS A 203 0.11 -12.67 -6.53
C HIS A 203 1.15 -11.57 -6.87
N ILE A 204 0.73 -10.30 -6.98
CA ILE A 204 1.66 -9.19 -7.26
C ILE A 204 2.67 -9.02 -6.13
N HIS A 205 2.24 -9.19 -4.87
CA HIS A 205 3.15 -9.22 -3.73
C HIS A 205 4.28 -10.24 -3.94
N ASN A 206 3.92 -11.48 -4.25
CA ASN A 206 4.91 -12.55 -4.45
C ASN A 206 5.78 -12.31 -5.69
N LEU A 207 5.23 -11.68 -6.73
CA LEU A 207 5.97 -11.34 -7.95
C LEU A 207 7.06 -10.30 -7.65
N LEU A 208 6.70 -9.20 -7.00
CA LEU A 208 7.63 -8.09 -6.74
C LEU A 208 8.65 -8.44 -5.64
N THR A 209 8.25 -9.17 -4.59
CA THR A 209 9.14 -9.51 -3.47
C THR A 209 10.15 -10.62 -3.80
N ARG A 210 10.09 -11.26 -4.97
CA ARG A 210 11.17 -12.13 -5.47
C ARG A 210 12.40 -11.34 -5.87
N TYR A 211 12.20 -10.06 -6.23
CA TYR A 211 13.26 -9.19 -6.71
C TYR A 211 13.74 -8.26 -5.61
N LYS A 212 14.91 -7.69 -5.81
CA LYS A 212 15.52 -6.76 -4.87
C LYS A 212 14.79 -5.42 -4.90
N ILE A 213 14.01 -5.13 -3.85
CA ILE A 213 13.46 -3.79 -3.62
C ILE A 213 14.54 -2.95 -2.95
N GLU A 214 15.14 -2.05 -3.72
CA GLU A 214 16.27 -1.24 -3.27
C GLU A 214 15.82 -0.18 -2.26
N LYS A 215 14.79 0.61 -2.62
CA LYS A 215 14.23 1.67 -1.77
C LYS A 215 12.72 1.71 -1.93
N LEU A 216 11.98 1.88 -0.83
CA LEU A 216 10.52 1.97 -0.82
C LEU A 216 10.03 3.10 0.07
N HIS A 217 9.04 3.86 -0.41
CA HIS A 217 8.38 4.93 0.31
C HIS A 217 6.87 4.80 0.21
N ALA A 218 6.20 4.56 1.33
CA ALA A 218 4.75 4.42 1.40
C ALA A 218 4.08 5.75 1.75
N LEU A 219 3.01 6.08 1.04
CA LEU A 219 2.17 7.25 1.24
C LEU A 219 0.81 6.83 1.81
N SER A 220 0.39 7.48 2.88
CA SER A 220 -0.96 7.33 3.41
C SER A 220 -2.02 7.84 2.43
N SER A 221 -3.29 7.54 2.68
CA SER A 221 -4.42 8.08 1.92
C SER A 221 -4.43 9.61 1.87
N ASN A 222 -4.11 10.28 2.99
CA ASN A 222 -4.07 11.73 3.04
C ASN A 222 -2.89 12.30 2.24
N GLU A 223 -1.71 11.68 2.34
CA GLU A 223 -0.53 12.08 1.57
C GLU A 223 -0.75 11.87 0.08
N THR A 224 -1.33 10.72 -0.32
CA THR A 224 -1.70 10.45 -1.72
C THR A 224 -2.73 11.46 -2.24
N ASN A 225 -3.75 11.75 -1.44
CA ASN A 225 -4.78 12.73 -1.81
C ASN A 225 -4.20 14.14 -2.00
N ALA A 226 -3.34 14.57 -1.09
CA ALA A 226 -2.66 15.85 -1.20
C ALA A 226 -1.72 15.90 -2.43
N LEU A 227 -0.94 14.84 -2.64
CA LEU A 227 -0.02 14.71 -3.78
C LEU A 227 -0.74 14.87 -5.12
N PHE A 228 -1.84 14.16 -5.30
CA PHE A 228 -2.62 14.17 -6.54
C PHE A 228 -3.78 15.17 -6.56
N LYS A 229 -3.76 16.18 -5.68
CA LYS A 229 -4.75 17.27 -5.61
C LYS A 229 -6.20 16.77 -5.61
N GLY A 230 -6.50 15.73 -4.83
CA GLY A 230 -7.84 15.14 -4.71
C GLY A 230 -8.17 14.07 -5.78
N ASN A 231 -7.31 13.85 -6.76
CA ASN A 231 -7.55 12.90 -7.85
C ASN A 231 -7.36 11.43 -7.46
N ALA A 232 -6.58 11.14 -6.42
CA ALA A 232 -6.40 9.80 -5.86
C ALA A 232 -6.56 9.79 -4.35
N GLN A 233 -7.24 8.77 -3.81
CA GLN A 233 -7.48 8.63 -2.36
C GLN A 233 -6.95 7.31 -1.80
N THR A 234 -6.63 6.35 -2.67
CA THR A 234 -6.06 5.07 -2.26
C THR A 234 -4.61 5.27 -1.84
N PRO A 235 -4.17 4.75 -0.68
CA PRO A 235 -2.76 4.77 -0.31
C PRO A 235 -1.88 4.24 -1.43
N THR A 236 -0.80 4.93 -1.72
CA THR A 236 0.16 4.56 -2.77
C THR A 236 1.55 4.36 -2.17
N CYS A 237 2.42 3.73 -2.91
CA CYS A 237 3.85 3.72 -2.63
C CYS A 237 4.62 3.88 -3.92
N TYR A 238 5.81 4.45 -3.82
CA TYR A 238 6.77 4.46 -4.91
C TYR A 238 8.05 3.76 -4.44
N PHE A 239 8.69 3.07 -5.35
CA PHE A 239 9.85 2.26 -5.02
C PHE A 239 10.77 2.10 -6.21
N LEU A 240 12.03 1.81 -5.91
CA LEU A 240 13.04 1.34 -6.85
C LEU A 240 13.28 -0.15 -6.61
N MET A 241 13.20 -0.94 -7.66
CA MET A 241 13.44 -2.38 -7.64
C MET A 241 14.42 -2.75 -8.74
N THR A 242 15.39 -3.59 -8.46
CA THR A 242 16.25 -4.24 -9.46
C THR A 242 15.75 -5.66 -9.72
N LYS A 243 15.65 -6.07 -10.98
CA LYS A 243 15.21 -7.43 -11.38
C LYS A 243 16.30 -8.47 -11.16
N LYS A 244 16.84 -8.50 -9.96
CA LYS A 244 17.76 -9.54 -9.45
C LYS A 244 17.15 -10.21 -8.23
N GLU A 245 17.62 -11.38 -7.88
CA GLU A 245 17.11 -12.11 -6.71
C GLU A 245 17.21 -11.26 -5.43
N THR A 246 16.18 -11.33 -4.60
CA THR A 246 16.12 -10.57 -3.35
C THR A 246 17.13 -11.09 -2.33
N ASP A 247 17.74 -10.17 -1.59
CA ASP A 247 18.54 -10.46 -0.39
C ASP A 247 17.70 -10.42 0.90
N ASN A 248 16.36 -10.36 0.77
CA ASN A 248 15.41 -10.25 1.86
C ASN A 248 15.56 -8.97 2.72
N LYS A 249 16.17 -7.94 2.18
CA LYS A 249 16.29 -6.61 2.82
C LYS A 249 15.65 -5.56 1.93
N ILE A 250 14.79 -4.74 2.52
CA ILE A 250 14.14 -3.61 1.85
C ILE A 250 14.56 -2.34 2.58
N VAL A 251 15.10 -1.36 1.86
CA VAL A 251 15.39 -0.04 2.44
C VAL A 251 14.10 0.78 2.39
N LEU A 252 13.40 0.86 3.53
CA LEU A 252 12.09 1.49 3.66
C LEU A 252 12.21 2.86 4.31
N PHE A 253 11.58 3.88 3.71
CA PHE A 253 11.49 5.20 4.33
C PHE A 253 10.50 5.19 5.50
N ASP A 254 11.02 5.27 6.71
CA ASP A 254 10.19 5.40 7.91
C ASP A 254 9.80 6.87 8.11
N LYS A 255 8.54 7.19 7.82
CA LYS A 255 8.02 8.56 7.89
C LYS A 255 8.03 9.16 9.29
N ASN A 256 7.97 8.33 10.34
CA ASN A 256 8.01 8.79 11.72
C ASN A 256 9.42 9.24 12.09
N LYS A 257 10.43 8.51 11.63
CA LYS A 257 11.85 8.84 11.84
C LYS A 257 12.42 9.73 10.75
N LYS A 258 11.68 9.97 9.66
CA LYS A 258 12.10 10.76 8.48
C LYS A 258 13.43 10.31 7.89
N LYS A 259 13.70 9.00 7.89
CA LYS A 259 14.91 8.37 7.34
C LYS A 259 14.62 7.00 6.76
N TYR A 260 15.53 6.52 5.93
CA TYR A 260 15.49 5.15 5.45
C TYR A 260 16.04 4.19 6.52
N GLU A 261 15.35 3.07 6.70
CA GLU A 261 15.73 1.97 7.60
C GLU A 261 15.64 0.64 6.85
N ILE A 262 16.52 -0.31 7.20
CA ILE A 262 16.51 -1.64 6.60
C ILE A 262 15.42 -2.48 7.29
N PHE A 263 14.43 -2.90 6.50
CA PHE A 263 13.44 -3.88 6.90
C PHE A 263 13.89 -5.28 6.49
N GLU A 264 13.99 -6.20 7.45
CA GLU A 264 14.25 -7.62 7.19
C GLU A 264 12.97 -8.29 6.71
N HIS A 265 12.84 -8.48 5.40
CA HIS A 265 11.66 -9.05 4.79
C HIS A 265 11.73 -10.59 4.80
N THR A 266 10.58 -11.22 4.96
CA THR A 266 10.39 -12.65 4.72
C THR A 266 9.37 -12.80 3.59
N ILE A 267 9.73 -13.50 2.52
CA ILE A 267 8.85 -13.70 1.35
C ILE A 267 7.48 -14.22 1.82
N GLY A 268 6.42 -13.63 1.29
CA GLY A 268 5.05 -13.96 1.67
C GLY A 268 4.53 -13.26 2.93
N ARG A 269 5.37 -12.54 3.67
CA ARG A 269 4.95 -11.71 4.80
C ARG A 269 4.71 -10.27 4.36
N PRO A 270 3.82 -9.53 5.04
CA PRO A 270 3.54 -8.14 4.69
C PRO A 270 4.76 -7.24 4.91
N ILE A 271 4.83 -6.16 4.13
CA ILE A 271 5.83 -5.09 4.27
C ILE A 271 5.15 -3.94 5.01
N PRO A 272 5.69 -3.42 6.12
CA PRO A 272 5.08 -2.32 6.85
C PRO A 272 5.20 -1.00 6.07
N VAL A 273 4.34 -0.04 6.39
CA VAL A 273 4.40 1.31 5.79
C VAL A 273 5.22 2.29 6.64
N PHE A 274 5.57 1.92 7.85
CA PHE A 274 6.48 2.60 8.80
C PHE A 274 6.72 1.71 10.03
N GLY A 275 7.50 2.16 11.01
CA GLY A 275 7.76 1.45 12.28
C GLY A 275 8.75 0.30 12.14
N VAL A 276 9.68 0.42 11.20
CA VAL A 276 10.63 -0.62 10.82
C VAL A 276 11.43 -1.14 12.01
N SER A 277 11.97 -0.25 12.85
CA SER A 277 12.80 -0.65 14.00
C SER A 277 12.02 -1.48 15.01
N ILE A 278 10.77 -1.12 15.26
CA ILE A 278 9.88 -1.83 16.19
C ILE A 278 9.56 -3.22 15.62
N ILE A 279 9.15 -3.26 14.34
CA ILE A 279 8.74 -4.51 13.69
C ILE A 279 9.91 -5.49 13.57
N ASN A 280 11.11 -5.03 13.23
CA ASN A 280 12.31 -5.88 13.19
C ASN A 280 12.60 -6.52 14.55
N LYS A 281 12.43 -5.78 15.66
CA LYS A 281 12.56 -6.34 17.01
C LYS A 281 11.50 -7.39 17.30
N LEU A 282 10.26 -7.16 16.88
CA LEU A 282 9.15 -8.10 17.08
C LEU A 282 9.28 -9.36 16.22
N GLN A 283 9.89 -9.28 15.04
CA GLN A 283 10.04 -10.44 14.15
C GLN A 283 10.80 -11.61 14.82
N ARG A 284 11.77 -11.34 15.69
CA ARG A 284 12.46 -12.39 16.46
C ARG A 284 11.49 -13.18 17.34
N TRP A 285 10.53 -12.47 17.98
CA TRP A 285 9.49 -13.08 18.80
C TRP A 285 8.47 -13.82 17.95
N VAL A 286 8.03 -13.22 16.84
CA VAL A 286 7.13 -13.89 15.90
C VAL A 286 7.74 -15.19 15.34
N LYS A 287 9.06 -15.18 15.06
CA LYS A 287 9.77 -16.41 14.64
C LYS A 287 9.81 -17.47 15.75
N ALA A 288 9.94 -17.06 17.02
CA ALA A 288 10.05 -17.98 18.16
C ALA A 288 8.70 -18.57 18.60
N VAL A 289 7.64 -17.75 18.72
CA VAL A 289 6.37 -18.16 19.33
C VAL A 289 5.17 -18.13 18.36
N GLY A 290 5.38 -17.73 17.12
CA GLY A 290 4.33 -17.49 16.13
C GLY A 290 3.68 -16.12 16.27
N CYS A 291 2.95 -15.71 15.23
CA CYS A 291 2.13 -14.51 15.27
C CYS A 291 0.76 -14.75 15.90
N LEU A 292 0.15 -13.70 16.41
CA LEU A 292 -1.19 -13.76 17.01
C LEU A 292 -2.23 -14.23 15.97
N ASN A 293 -2.81 -15.40 16.22
CA ASN A 293 -3.76 -16.02 15.30
C ASN A 293 -5.16 -15.41 15.46
N VAL A 294 -5.60 -14.71 14.42
CA VAL A 294 -6.95 -14.13 14.36
C VAL A 294 -7.76 -14.72 13.21
N LYS A 295 -9.04 -14.88 13.42
CA LYS A 295 -9.97 -15.32 12.36
C LYS A 295 -10.87 -14.15 11.95
N LYS A 296 -10.89 -13.83 10.67
CA LYS A 296 -11.85 -12.87 10.13
C LYS A 296 -13.24 -13.49 10.12
N THR A 297 -14.24 -12.73 10.55
CA THR A 297 -15.64 -13.19 10.54
C THR A 297 -16.22 -13.16 9.11
N ASN A 298 -17.23 -13.98 8.88
CA ASN A 298 -17.91 -14.13 7.59
C ASN A 298 -19.30 -13.50 7.63
N MET A 299 -19.94 -13.44 6.47
CA MET A 299 -21.37 -13.12 6.37
C MET A 299 -22.17 -14.15 7.19
N PRO A 300 -23.31 -13.73 7.77
CA PRO A 300 -24.20 -14.64 8.50
C PRO A 300 -24.75 -15.73 7.57
N SER A 301 -25.32 -16.76 8.17
CA SER A 301 -26.03 -17.82 7.44
C SER A 301 -27.18 -17.23 6.60
N VAL A 302 -27.42 -17.79 5.42
CA VAL A 302 -28.48 -17.34 4.48
C VAL A 302 -29.88 -17.36 5.14
N ASN A 303 -30.12 -18.30 6.04
CA ASN A 303 -31.41 -18.47 6.73
C ASN A 303 -31.52 -17.61 8.01
N SER A 304 -30.59 -16.71 8.26
CA SER A 304 -30.62 -15.84 9.42
C SER A 304 -31.53 -14.65 9.21
N CYS A 305 -32.49 -14.49 10.11
CA CYS A 305 -33.28 -13.26 10.23
C CYS A 305 -32.81 -12.48 11.45
N PHE A 306 -32.80 -11.16 11.37
CA PHE A 306 -32.28 -10.27 12.40
C PHE A 306 -33.26 -9.18 12.80
N THR A 307 -33.21 -8.81 14.09
CA THR A 307 -33.90 -7.64 14.64
C THR A 307 -32.93 -6.86 15.55
N GLU A 308 -33.14 -5.55 15.67
CA GLU A 308 -32.46 -4.72 16.67
C GLU A 308 -33.27 -4.58 17.97
N ASN A 309 -34.55 -5.04 17.96
CA ASN A 309 -35.42 -4.99 19.13
C ASN A 309 -35.09 -6.11 20.11
N ILE A 310 -34.98 -5.73 21.38
CA ILE A 310 -34.73 -6.64 22.49
C ILE A 310 -36.01 -7.38 22.85
N ASN A 311 -35.88 -8.65 23.34
CA ASN A 311 -36.96 -9.46 23.87
C ASN A 311 -38.06 -9.91 22.88
N ILE A 312 -37.73 -10.02 21.59
CA ILE A 312 -38.63 -10.71 20.67
C ILE A 312 -38.39 -12.20 20.74
N LYS A 313 -39.41 -12.98 21.12
CA LYS A 313 -39.32 -14.42 21.38
C LYS A 313 -38.78 -15.22 20.19
N GLU A 314 -39.02 -14.78 18.98
CA GLU A 314 -38.57 -15.38 17.72
C GLU A 314 -37.05 -15.15 17.46
N TYR A 315 -36.42 -14.23 18.19
CA TYR A 315 -35.00 -13.85 18.01
C TYR A 315 -34.20 -14.00 19.32
N PRO A 316 -34.05 -15.21 19.86
CA PRO A 316 -33.44 -15.41 21.18
C PRO A 316 -31.93 -15.28 21.24
N TYR A 317 -31.25 -15.25 20.08
CA TYR A 317 -29.78 -15.29 20.03
C TYR A 317 -29.19 -13.89 19.86
N CYS A 318 -28.47 -13.44 20.89
CA CYS A 318 -27.80 -12.14 20.87
C CYS A 318 -26.47 -12.22 20.09
N ASN A 319 -26.20 -11.21 19.27
CA ASN A 319 -25.01 -11.18 18.43
C ASN A 319 -24.31 -9.82 18.49
N ILE A 320 -22.98 -9.83 18.38
CA ILE A 320 -22.17 -8.64 18.18
C ILE A 320 -22.13 -8.30 16.69
N LYS A 321 -22.59 -7.09 16.33
CA LYS A 321 -22.36 -6.49 15.00
C LYS A 321 -20.94 -5.95 14.91
N THR A 322 -20.51 -5.20 15.92
CA THR A 322 -19.14 -4.67 16.02
C THR A 322 -18.89 -4.01 17.39
N CYS A 323 -17.62 -3.77 17.70
CA CYS A 323 -17.17 -3.03 18.88
C CYS A 323 -16.75 -1.62 18.45
N VAL A 324 -17.35 -0.58 18.98
CA VAL A 324 -17.03 0.81 18.62
C VAL A 324 -16.71 1.65 19.86
N LEU A 325 -16.07 2.79 19.63
CA LEU A 325 -15.90 3.83 20.62
C LEU A 325 -16.84 4.98 20.31
N GLU A 326 -17.82 5.19 21.15
CA GLU A 326 -18.70 6.34 21.10
C GLU A 326 -18.29 7.33 22.19
N LYS A 327 -17.87 8.54 21.78
CA LYS A 327 -17.37 9.57 22.70
C LYS A 327 -16.32 9.03 23.70
N LEU A 328 -15.43 8.16 23.24
CA LEU A 328 -14.40 7.45 24.02
C LEU A 328 -14.90 6.30 24.91
N GLN A 329 -16.19 6.04 24.96
CA GLN A 329 -16.73 4.92 25.72
C GLN A 329 -16.87 3.67 24.82
N PRO A 330 -16.49 2.49 25.33
CA PRO A 330 -16.69 1.23 24.63
C PRO A 330 -18.18 0.92 24.50
N VAL A 331 -18.63 0.68 23.27
CA VAL A 331 -20.03 0.31 22.98
C VAL A 331 -20.06 -0.93 22.10
N LEU A 332 -20.84 -1.93 22.48
CA LEU A 332 -21.16 -3.07 21.62
C LEU A 332 -22.41 -2.75 20.81
N LEU A 333 -22.27 -2.69 19.50
CA LEU A 333 -23.43 -2.68 18.62
C LEU A 333 -23.91 -4.10 18.42
N MET A 334 -25.17 -4.36 18.75
CA MET A 334 -25.76 -5.69 18.80
C MET A 334 -26.97 -5.83 17.90
N ASN A 335 -27.37 -7.06 17.61
CA ASN A 335 -28.64 -7.46 17.07
C ASN A 335 -28.99 -8.86 17.58
N TYR A 336 -30.19 -9.30 17.29
CA TYR A 336 -30.73 -10.59 17.70
C TYR A 336 -31.12 -11.39 16.47
N SER A 337 -30.94 -12.72 16.52
CA SER A 337 -31.27 -13.61 15.40
C SER A 337 -32.14 -14.77 15.82
N ASN A 338 -32.86 -15.30 14.84
CA ASN A 338 -33.73 -16.47 15.00
C ASN A 338 -32.96 -17.79 15.19
N ILE A 339 -31.71 -17.84 14.73
CA ILE A 339 -30.81 -18.99 14.86
C ILE A 339 -29.46 -18.55 15.41
N PRO A 340 -28.70 -19.42 16.13
CA PRO A 340 -27.40 -19.07 16.66
C PRO A 340 -26.41 -18.75 15.52
N GLN A 341 -25.74 -17.60 15.64
CA GLN A 341 -24.71 -17.21 14.68
C GLN A 341 -23.36 -17.84 15.05
N LYS A 342 -22.42 -17.82 14.10
CA LYS A 342 -21.07 -18.35 14.31
C LYS A 342 -20.45 -17.77 15.59
N TYR A 343 -19.73 -18.59 16.34
CA TYR A 343 -19.10 -18.29 17.63
C TYR A 343 -20.07 -18.05 18.80
N TYR A 344 -21.37 -18.29 18.66
CA TYR A 344 -22.28 -18.40 19.81
C TYR A 344 -21.87 -19.59 20.66
N GLY A 345 -21.87 -19.44 21.99
CA GLY A 345 -21.39 -20.46 22.94
C GLY A 345 -19.86 -20.58 23.04
N VAL A 346 -19.09 -19.73 22.33
CA VAL A 346 -17.62 -19.81 22.30
C VAL A 346 -17.01 -18.58 22.97
N LYS A 347 -16.17 -18.80 24.00
CA LYS A 347 -15.33 -17.74 24.60
C LYS A 347 -14.40 -17.15 23.53
N LYS A 348 -14.31 -15.82 23.47
CA LYS A 348 -13.53 -15.15 22.42
C LYS A 348 -13.20 -13.70 22.73
N ILE A 349 -12.12 -13.18 22.14
CA ILE A 349 -11.95 -11.73 21.98
C ILE A 349 -12.51 -11.35 20.61
N VAL A 350 -13.26 -10.26 20.56
CA VAL A 350 -13.80 -9.65 19.34
C VAL A 350 -13.12 -8.31 19.12
N LEU A 351 -12.64 -8.08 17.87
CA LEU A 351 -12.03 -6.84 17.42
C LEU A 351 -12.78 -6.32 16.19
N ALA A 352 -13.09 -5.04 16.16
CA ALA A 352 -13.70 -4.44 14.97
C ALA A 352 -12.75 -4.40 13.79
N HIS A 353 -13.23 -4.77 12.61
CA HIS A 353 -12.51 -4.58 11.35
C HIS A 353 -12.49 -3.12 10.91
N LYS A 354 -13.53 -2.36 11.25
CA LYS A 354 -13.64 -0.93 10.94
C LYS A 354 -13.25 -0.08 12.14
N MET A 355 -12.45 0.94 11.90
CA MET A 355 -12.28 2.09 12.79
C MET A 355 -11.72 1.77 14.18
N TYR A 356 -10.90 0.72 14.31
CA TYR A 356 -10.26 0.41 15.58
C TYR A 356 -11.22 0.57 16.76
N GLY A 357 -12.14 -0.39 16.89
CA GLY A 357 -12.95 -0.52 18.09
C GLY A 357 -12.06 -0.86 19.30
N PHE A 358 -12.63 -1.40 20.32
CA PHE A 358 -11.89 -1.94 21.46
C PHE A 358 -11.86 -3.46 21.40
N PRO A 359 -10.87 -4.15 21.99
CA PRO A 359 -10.89 -5.59 22.14
C PRO A 359 -11.93 -5.96 23.22
N TYR A 360 -12.99 -6.67 22.81
CA TYR A 360 -14.03 -7.14 23.74
C TYR A 360 -13.85 -8.62 24.06
N PHE A 361 -13.72 -8.95 25.34
CA PHE A 361 -13.67 -10.33 25.80
C PHE A 361 -15.07 -10.85 26.16
N ASP A 362 -15.64 -11.72 25.32
CA ASP A 362 -16.87 -12.46 25.60
C ASP A 362 -16.56 -13.70 26.47
N LYS A 363 -16.44 -13.46 27.75
CA LYS A 363 -16.02 -14.46 28.76
C LYS A 363 -16.96 -15.67 28.86
N HIS A 364 -18.23 -15.47 28.58
CA HIS A 364 -19.25 -16.53 28.73
C HIS A 364 -19.68 -17.12 27.37
N GLY A 365 -19.17 -16.63 26.25
CA GLY A 365 -19.60 -17.05 24.91
C GLY A 365 -21.04 -16.65 24.61
N THR A 366 -21.52 -15.60 25.25
CA THR A 366 -22.93 -15.15 25.16
C THR A 366 -23.35 -14.72 23.77
N TYR A 367 -22.42 -14.26 22.97
CA TYR A 367 -22.72 -13.59 21.70
C TYR A 367 -22.28 -14.39 20.48
N GLY A 368 -23.17 -14.47 19.47
CA GLY A 368 -22.77 -14.82 18.13
C GLY A 368 -22.12 -13.63 17.39
N ILE A 369 -21.64 -13.83 16.18
CA ILE A 369 -21.14 -12.76 15.31
C ILE A 369 -22.00 -12.71 14.06
N SER A 370 -22.70 -11.59 13.84
CA SER A 370 -23.72 -11.46 12.81
C SER A 370 -23.23 -10.80 11.49
N ASN A 371 -21.92 -10.55 11.32
CA ASN A 371 -21.39 -9.96 10.10
C ASN A 371 -19.90 -10.30 9.88
N ARG A 372 -19.36 -9.84 8.74
CA ARG A 372 -17.96 -10.02 8.32
C ARG A 372 -16.99 -8.93 8.82
N ASP A 373 -17.49 -8.00 9.62
CA ASP A 373 -16.75 -6.77 9.96
C ASP A 373 -16.01 -6.86 11.30
N ASN A 374 -15.63 -8.09 11.70
CA ASN A 374 -14.88 -8.33 12.92
C ASN A 374 -13.74 -9.34 12.72
N TYR A 375 -12.83 -9.36 13.68
CA TYR A 375 -11.87 -10.44 13.92
C TYR A 375 -12.16 -11.09 15.27
N VAL A 376 -11.87 -12.38 15.38
CA VAL A 376 -12.02 -13.12 16.64
C VAL A 376 -10.76 -13.90 16.97
N ILE A 377 -10.44 -13.93 18.28
CA ILE A 377 -9.42 -14.79 18.86
C ILE A 377 -10.17 -15.81 19.71
N ILE A 378 -9.87 -17.08 19.54
CA ILE A 378 -10.50 -18.23 20.25
C ILE A 378 -9.44 -19.20 20.73
N ASN A 379 -9.85 -20.21 21.50
CA ASN A 379 -8.99 -21.30 21.98
C ASN A 379 -7.86 -20.82 22.92
N LYS A 380 -8.20 -19.91 23.83
CA LYS A 380 -7.34 -19.44 24.91
C LYS A 380 -8.03 -19.67 26.26
N SER A 381 -7.26 -19.77 27.33
CA SER A 381 -7.77 -19.76 28.71
C SER A 381 -8.27 -18.36 29.09
N ASP A 382 -9.07 -18.25 30.14
CA ASP A 382 -9.57 -16.96 30.64
C ASP A 382 -8.42 -16.01 31.02
N LYS A 383 -7.33 -16.53 31.60
CA LYS A 383 -6.13 -15.77 31.93
C LYS A 383 -5.47 -15.20 30.68
N GLU A 384 -5.27 -16.03 29.63
CA GLU A 384 -4.70 -15.60 28.37
C GLU A 384 -5.60 -14.59 27.65
N PHE A 385 -6.92 -14.78 27.68
CA PHE A 385 -7.85 -13.79 27.11
C PHE A 385 -7.76 -12.43 27.80
N MET A 386 -7.68 -12.39 29.13
CA MET A 386 -7.52 -11.13 29.87
C MET A 386 -6.18 -10.45 29.54
N GLN A 387 -5.10 -11.24 29.48
CA GLN A 387 -3.78 -10.75 29.10
C GLN A 387 -3.78 -10.18 27.66
N LEU A 388 -4.35 -10.91 26.70
CA LEU A 388 -4.49 -10.46 25.32
C LEU A 388 -5.38 -9.20 25.21
N GLN A 389 -6.48 -9.11 25.96
CA GLN A 389 -7.33 -7.93 25.96
C GLN A 389 -6.57 -6.70 26.44
N ALA A 390 -5.82 -6.81 27.55
CA ALA A 390 -4.99 -5.73 28.06
C ALA A 390 -3.92 -5.31 27.04
N PHE A 391 -3.19 -6.27 26.46
CA PHE A 391 -2.17 -6.03 25.45
C PHE A 391 -2.72 -5.34 24.19
N LEU A 392 -3.80 -5.89 23.62
CA LEU A 392 -4.45 -5.33 22.43
C LEU A 392 -5.05 -3.94 22.65
N SER A 393 -5.23 -3.51 23.90
CA SER A 393 -5.69 -2.18 24.27
C SER A 393 -4.57 -1.14 24.37
N THR A 394 -3.30 -1.55 24.25
CA THR A 394 -2.15 -0.64 24.33
C THR A 394 -2.00 0.23 23.08
N LYS A 395 -1.42 1.42 23.22
CA LYS A 395 -1.03 2.29 22.11
C LYS A 395 0.03 1.63 21.22
N PHE A 396 0.89 0.81 21.82
CA PHE A 396 1.86 0.00 21.14
C PHE A 396 1.21 -0.87 20.03
N VAL A 397 0.16 -1.61 20.37
CA VAL A 397 -0.56 -2.44 19.37
C VAL A 397 -1.29 -1.58 18.35
N LEU A 398 -1.86 -0.44 18.74
CA LEU A 398 -2.47 0.50 17.79
C LEU A 398 -1.43 1.03 16.78
N TYR A 399 -0.20 1.28 17.22
CA TYR A 399 0.90 1.66 16.34
C TYR A 399 1.20 0.56 15.29
N LEU A 400 1.22 -0.70 15.71
CA LEU A 400 1.40 -1.84 14.79
C LEU A 400 0.23 -1.99 13.81
N PHE A 401 -0.99 -1.74 14.24
CA PHE A 401 -2.14 -1.74 13.34
C PHE A 401 -2.02 -0.67 12.26
N GLU A 402 -1.54 0.52 12.61
CA GLU A 402 -1.32 1.60 11.65
C GLU A 402 -0.12 1.34 10.73
N SER A 403 0.90 0.63 11.20
CA SER A 403 2.07 0.28 10.36
C SER A 403 1.72 -0.69 9.22
N ALA A 404 0.57 -1.36 9.30
CA ALA A 404 0.05 -2.27 8.27
C ALA A 404 -1.20 -1.73 7.56
N ARG A 405 -1.35 -0.40 7.49
CA ARG A 405 -2.55 0.23 6.93
C ARG A 405 -2.42 0.45 5.43
N TYR A 406 -2.77 -0.57 4.66
CA TYR A 406 -2.74 -0.54 3.19
C TYR A 406 -4.02 -0.01 2.55
N HIS A 407 -5.10 0.19 3.34
CA HIS A 407 -6.39 0.74 2.94
C HIS A 407 -6.83 1.91 3.84
N MET A 408 -7.84 2.65 3.39
CA MET A 408 -8.24 3.92 4.01
C MET A 408 -8.67 3.84 5.48
N LYS A 409 -9.46 2.84 5.90
CA LYS A 409 -10.14 2.88 7.22
C LYS A 409 -10.34 1.50 7.87
N TYR A 410 -9.59 0.49 7.48
CA TYR A 410 -9.79 -0.86 7.98
C TYR A 410 -8.56 -1.38 8.69
N LEU A 411 -8.77 -2.08 9.81
CA LEU A 411 -7.77 -2.94 10.40
C LEU A 411 -7.53 -4.12 9.45
N GLU A 412 -6.31 -4.28 9.01
CA GLU A 412 -5.94 -5.37 8.11
C GLU A 412 -5.58 -6.63 8.91
N LYS A 413 -6.01 -7.79 8.42
CA LYS A 413 -5.62 -9.07 9.01
C LYS A 413 -4.09 -9.22 9.10
N TYR A 414 -3.41 -8.68 8.10
CA TYR A 414 -1.96 -8.75 7.98
C TYR A 414 -1.19 -7.98 9.07
N ALA A 415 -1.83 -7.03 9.74
CA ALA A 415 -1.25 -6.35 10.91
C ALA A 415 -0.91 -7.33 12.05
N PHE A 416 -1.71 -8.38 12.21
CA PHE A 416 -1.48 -9.39 13.24
C PHE A 416 -0.26 -10.27 12.96
N GLU A 417 0.25 -10.27 11.73
CA GLU A 417 1.48 -10.99 11.39
C GLU A 417 2.75 -10.31 11.95
N PHE A 418 2.66 -9.04 12.36
CA PHE A 418 3.73 -8.33 13.07
C PHE A 418 3.65 -8.50 14.60
N ILE A 419 2.55 -9.07 15.11
CA ILE A 419 2.28 -9.18 16.55
C ILE A 419 2.57 -10.60 17.00
N PRO A 420 3.55 -10.82 17.89
CA PRO A 420 3.78 -12.14 18.47
C PRO A 420 2.61 -12.58 19.33
N ASP A 421 2.36 -13.90 19.42
CA ASP A 421 1.40 -14.44 20.38
C ASP A 421 2.00 -14.38 21.79
N ILE A 422 1.72 -13.29 22.49
CA ILE A 422 2.29 -13.00 23.81
C ILE A 422 1.97 -14.06 24.87
N THR A 423 0.93 -14.84 24.66
CA THR A 423 0.55 -15.91 25.60
C THR A 423 1.51 -17.11 25.55
N ASN A 424 2.35 -17.18 24.54
CA ASN A 424 3.40 -18.18 24.36
C ASN A 424 4.80 -17.64 24.70
N ILE A 425 4.88 -16.43 25.29
CA ILE A 425 6.14 -15.81 25.68
C ILE A 425 6.34 -15.92 27.20
N ASP A 426 7.34 -16.65 27.60
CA ASP A 426 7.72 -16.76 29.00
C ASP A 426 8.19 -15.41 29.55
N GLY A 427 7.71 -15.03 30.73
CA GLY A 427 8.07 -13.77 31.38
C GLY A 427 7.41 -12.52 30.81
N PHE A 428 6.48 -12.64 29.83
CA PHE A 428 5.70 -11.48 29.38
C PHE A 428 4.82 -10.94 30.53
N PRO A 429 4.64 -9.61 30.69
CA PRO A 429 3.87 -9.01 31.76
C PRO A 429 2.49 -9.66 31.96
N VAL A 430 2.09 -9.89 33.22
CA VAL A 430 0.73 -10.37 33.55
C VAL A 430 -0.29 -9.24 33.36
N THR A 431 -1.58 -9.59 33.31
CA THR A 431 -2.66 -8.67 32.92
C THR A 431 -2.61 -7.31 33.60
N ASP A 432 -2.42 -7.27 34.92
CA ASP A 432 -2.46 -6.03 35.70
C ASP A 432 -1.19 -5.14 35.50
N ASP A 433 -0.11 -5.73 35.04
CA ASP A 433 1.17 -5.06 34.79
C ASP A 433 1.30 -4.58 33.34
N ILE A 434 0.33 -4.89 32.46
CA ILE A 434 0.40 -4.49 31.05
C ILE A 434 0.08 -3.01 30.88
N SER A 435 1.08 -2.28 30.43
CA SER A 435 1.02 -0.87 30.05
C SER A 435 1.85 -0.64 28.80
N ASP A 436 1.74 0.54 28.18
CA ASP A 436 2.62 0.89 27.06
C ASP A 436 4.11 0.83 27.44
N ASP A 437 4.44 1.25 28.68
CA ASP A 437 5.82 1.25 29.16
C ASP A 437 6.34 -0.17 29.45
N SER A 438 5.55 -1.02 30.14
CA SER A 438 5.97 -2.40 30.42
C SER A 438 6.15 -3.21 29.15
N VAL A 439 5.25 -3.05 28.17
CA VAL A 439 5.35 -3.68 26.84
C VAL A 439 6.57 -3.17 26.06
N ALA A 440 6.78 -1.85 26.05
CA ALA A 440 7.91 -1.25 25.37
C ALA A 440 9.25 -1.68 25.97
N ASN A 441 9.33 -1.77 27.31
CA ASN A 441 10.52 -2.24 28.01
C ASN A 441 10.76 -3.72 27.75
N PHE A 442 9.72 -4.55 27.78
CA PHE A 442 9.84 -5.99 27.50
C PHE A 442 10.40 -6.25 26.08
N PHE A 443 9.94 -5.51 25.08
CA PHE A 443 10.43 -5.61 23.71
C PHE A 443 11.69 -4.77 23.44
N GLU A 444 12.30 -4.19 24.46
CA GLU A 444 13.55 -3.40 24.39
C GLU A 444 13.45 -2.26 23.38
N LEU A 445 12.32 -1.53 23.37
CA LEU A 445 12.15 -0.40 22.47
C LEU A 445 13.03 0.78 22.91
N SER A 446 13.57 1.49 21.92
CA SER A 446 14.31 2.72 22.17
C SER A 446 13.37 3.85 22.61
N ASP A 447 13.91 4.88 23.27
CA ASP A 447 13.12 6.06 23.66
C ASP A 447 12.52 6.77 22.44
N SER A 448 13.24 6.78 21.33
CA SER A 448 12.71 7.28 20.05
C SER A 448 11.47 6.48 19.59
N ASP A 449 11.49 5.15 19.69
CA ASP A 449 10.34 4.32 19.31
C ASP A 449 9.14 4.58 20.23
N LYS A 450 9.39 4.74 21.54
CA LYS A 450 8.34 5.08 22.53
C LYS A 450 7.70 6.45 22.23
N ILE A 451 8.50 7.45 21.88
CA ILE A 451 8.01 8.79 21.49
C ILE A 451 7.09 8.69 20.27
N HIS A 452 7.48 7.97 19.22
CA HIS A 452 6.67 7.85 18.01
C HIS A 452 5.34 7.12 18.26
N ILE A 453 5.32 6.11 19.11
CA ILE A 453 4.08 5.45 19.56
C ILE A 453 3.15 6.49 20.24
N GLN A 454 3.69 7.30 21.15
CA GLN A 454 2.93 8.32 21.86
C GLN A 454 2.40 9.42 20.94
N GLU A 455 3.20 9.87 19.98
CA GLU A 455 2.82 10.90 19.01
C GLU A 455 1.69 10.44 18.09
N LEU A 456 1.70 9.19 17.62
CA LEU A 456 0.63 8.63 16.83
C LEU A 456 -0.71 8.68 17.58
N HIS A 457 -0.70 8.29 18.85
CA HIS A 457 -1.88 8.35 19.69
C HIS A 457 -2.43 9.78 19.86
N LYS A 458 -1.56 10.77 20.08
CA LYS A 458 -1.96 12.18 20.21
C LYS A 458 -2.71 12.69 18.99
N LYS A 459 -2.39 12.18 17.79
CA LYS A 459 -2.98 12.67 16.55
C LYS A 459 -4.38 12.14 16.28
N ASN A 460 -4.64 10.85 16.52
CA ASN A 460 -5.84 10.21 15.97
C ASN A 460 -6.50 9.15 16.86
N TYR A 461 -5.83 8.66 17.91
CA TYR A 461 -6.36 7.59 18.73
C TYR A 461 -6.86 8.08 20.06
N LYS A 462 -8.00 7.55 20.44
CA LYS A 462 -8.62 7.81 21.71
C LYS A 462 -8.21 6.70 22.66
N LYS A 463 -7.78 7.10 23.85
CA LYS A 463 -7.33 6.21 24.90
C LYS A 463 -8.43 5.24 25.28
N PHE A 464 -8.12 3.95 25.24
CA PHE A 464 -8.81 2.97 26.04
C PHE A 464 -8.33 3.05 27.47
N MET A 465 -9.24 3.12 28.39
CA MET A 465 -9.01 2.74 29.79
C MET A 465 -9.98 1.64 30.13
#